data_153e9542e3c374b7f498ab768a191683
#
_entry.id   153e9542e3c374b7f498ab768a191683
#
_cell.length_a   1.000
_cell.length_b   1.000
_cell.length_c   1.000
_cell.angle_alpha   90.00
_cell.angle_beta   90.00
_cell.angle_gamma   90.00
#
_symmetry.space_group_name_H-M   'P 1'
#
loop_
_entity.id
_entity.type
_entity.pdbx_description
1 polymer ?
#
loop_
_entity_poly.entity_id
_entity_poly.type
_entity_poly.pdbx_seq_one_letter_code
_entity_poly.pdbx_strand_id
1 'polypeptide(L)'
;MNKMTVKDIKDWKGKRVLVRCDFNVPMKDGVITDENRIIGALPTIKYLMEHGAKVILCSHMGKPHSILSDEVKLTKKDQKKIDALPEAEREAAKQAVIEKAKKEDPKKLTLEPVAKRLNELLGDKVTFAHDVVGPDAQAKVAACKEGECVLLENLRFHWEEEKKDLEFCKKLAAYCDIYVNDAFGTAHRSHASTAAIVEYGLVKTAVCGFLIEKELTVMADSLEHPNHPFVAILGGAKVADKLGVINNLLEKCDTLIIGGGMAYTFLKAEGGSVGTSLVDDEKIDYCKEMMQKAKDMGKELLLPIDTVITKDFPDPIDAPIETSVVASKEIPADMMGLDIGPKTRELFANKIKSAKTVIWNGPMGVFENPILAAGTIAVAQALADAQGATTIVGGGDSAAACAQLGFADKVTHISTGGGASLELFEGKVLPGIACLNDKN
;
A
#
# COMPACT_ATOMS: atom_id res chain seq x y z
N MET A 1 3.74 -18.42 5.29
CA MET A 1 3.61 -18.68 3.82
C MET A 1 4.89 -19.28 3.26
N ASN A 2 4.83 -20.40 2.56
CA ASN A 2 6.01 -21.20 2.19
C ASN A 2 6.54 -20.85 0.78
N LYS A 3 6.92 -19.59 0.53
CA LYS A 3 7.44 -19.15 -0.77
C LYS A 3 8.97 -19.17 -0.81
N MET A 4 9.53 -19.55 -1.96
CA MET A 4 10.96 -19.45 -2.20
C MET A 4 11.42 -18.00 -2.20
N THR A 5 12.59 -17.77 -1.63
CA THR A 5 13.24 -16.46 -1.54
C THR A 5 14.53 -16.44 -2.35
N VAL A 6 15.14 -15.29 -2.51
CA VAL A 6 16.46 -15.18 -3.17
C VAL A 6 17.54 -16.02 -2.51
N LYS A 7 17.41 -16.39 -1.23
CA LYS A 7 18.36 -17.26 -0.51
C LYS A 7 18.26 -18.73 -0.92
N ASP A 8 17.13 -19.15 -1.47
CA ASP A 8 16.88 -20.54 -1.86
C ASP A 8 17.51 -20.86 -3.23
N ILE A 9 18.00 -19.87 -3.96
CA ILE A 9 18.71 -20.03 -5.24
C ILE A 9 20.22 -20.12 -4.97
N LYS A 10 20.83 -21.19 -5.43
CA LYS A 10 22.25 -21.50 -5.17
C LYS A 10 23.22 -20.81 -6.12
N ASP A 11 22.82 -20.57 -7.35
CA ASP A 11 23.67 -20.03 -8.40
C ASP A 11 23.05 -18.82 -9.09
N TRP A 12 23.61 -17.66 -8.80
CA TRP A 12 23.24 -16.38 -9.38
C TRP A 12 24.21 -15.90 -10.47
N LYS A 13 25.42 -16.45 -10.48
CA LYS A 13 26.51 -15.96 -11.33
C LYS A 13 26.12 -15.99 -12.81
N GLY A 14 26.23 -14.85 -13.47
CA GLY A 14 25.89 -14.68 -14.88
C GLY A 14 24.41 -14.79 -15.23
N LYS A 15 23.51 -15.09 -14.25
CA LYS A 15 22.07 -15.16 -14.48
C LYS A 15 21.50 -13.78 -14.68
N ARG A 16 20.61 -13.63 -15.67
CA ARG A 16 19.80 -12.43 -15.85
C ARG A 16 18.60 -12.51 -14.91
N VAL A 17 18.46 -11.52 -14.07
CA VAL A 17 17.43 -11.50 -13.03
C VAL A 17 16.54 -10.27 -13.20
N LEU A 18 15.30 -10.48 -13.56
CA LEU A 18 14.29 -9.40 -13.59
C LEU A 18 13.73 -9.22 -12.17
N VAL A 19 13.98 -8.06 -11.59
CA VAL A 19 13.51 -7.71 -10.24
C VAL A 19 12.42 -6.67 -10.33
N ARG A 20 11.21 -7.02 -9.90
CA ARG A 20 10.11 -6.06 -9.78
C ARG A 20 10.23 -5.33 -8.44
N CYS A 21 10.57 -4.05 -8.51
CA CYS A 21 10.68 -3.17 -7.35
C CYS A 21 9.48 -2.19 -7.28
N ASP A 22 9.30 -1.57 -6.14
CA ASP A 22 8.38 -0.44 -5.98
C ASP A 22 9.18 0.85 -5.80
N PHE A 23 9.44 1.53 -6.92
CA PHE A 23 10.11 2.84 -6.97
C PHE A 23 9.13 4.00 -7.21
N ASN A 24 7.84 3.79 -6.91
CA ASN A 24 6.84 4.84 -6.98
C ASN A 24 7.01 5.81 -5.80
N VAL A 25 8.10 6.54 -5.82
CA VAL A 25 8.49 7.52 -4.78
C VAL A 25 7.83 8.87 -5.02
N PRO A 26 7.53 9.65 -3.97
CA PRO A 26 7.06 11.01 -4.14
C PRO A 26 8.20 11.90 -4.68
N MET A 27 7.86 12.71 -5.66
CA MET A 27 8.79 13.67 -6.29
C MET A 27 8.15 15.05 -6.36
N LYS A 28 8.99 16.09 -6.20
CA LYS A 28 8.62 17.48 -6.45
C LYS A 28 9.68 18.08 -7.38
N ASP A 29 9.22 18.59 -8.52
CA ASP A 29 10.08 19.22 -9.54
C ASP A 29 11.27 18.34 -9.97
N GLY A 30 11.04 17.03 -10.11
CA GLY A 30 12.06 16.05 -10.50
C GLY A 30 13.00 15.62 -9.36
N VAL A 31 12.78 16.10 -8.14
CA VAL A 31 13.56 15.75 -6.95
C VAL A 31 12.77 14.77 -6.08
N ILE A 32 13.40 13.67 -5.70
CA ILE A 32 12.82 12.67 -4.79
C ILE A 32 12.72 13.28 -3.39
N THR A 33 11.52 13.33 -2.82
CA THR A 33 11.26 13.88 -1.49
C THR A 33 11.22 12.84 -0.37
N ASP A 34 11.05 11.58 -0.72
CA ASP A 34 11.13 10.42 0.18
C ASP A 34 11.72 9.23 -0.58
N GLU A 35 12.84 8.69 -0.10
CA GLU A 35 13.56 7.58 -0.72
C GLU A 35 13.36 6.22 -0.03
N ASN A 36 12.48 6.12 0.95
CA ASN A 36 12.30 4.90 1.76
C ASN A 36 12.07 3.64 0.90
N ARG A 37 11.33 3.76 -0.21
CA ARG A 37 11.10 2.63 -1.14
C ARG A 37 12.35 2.21 -1.87
N ILE A 38 13.22 3.14 -2.22
CA ILE A 38 14.53 2.85 -2.83
C ILE A 38 15.41 2.12 -1.82
N ILE A 39 15.52 2.66 -0.60
CA ILE A 39 16.30 2.05 0.48
C ILE A 39 15.80 0.65 0.80
N GLY A 40 14.47 0.46 0.84
CA GLY A 40 13.86 -0.85 1.09
C GLY A 40 14.17 -1.91 0.05
N ALA A 41 14.45 -1.54 -1.19
CA ALA A 41 14.82 -2.44 -2.28
C ALA A 41 16.33 -2.79 -2.30
N LEU A 42 17.19 -1.99 -1.67
CA LEU A 42 18.64 -2.17 -1.71
C LEU A 42 19.14 -3.52 -1.22
N PRO A 43 18.61 -4.11 -0.12
CA PRO A 43 19.12 -5.41 0.34
C PRO A 43 19.03 -6.49 -0.72
N THR A 44 17.92 -6.60 -1.44
CA THR A 44 17.73 -7.56 -2.52
C THR A 44 18.68 -7.26 -3.72
N ILE A 45 18.73 -6.00 -4.13
CA ILE A 45 19.58 -5.57 -5.26
C ILE A 45 21.05 -5.86 -4.96
N LYS A 46 21.55 -5.44 -3.80
CA LYS A 46 22.96 -5.68 -3.38
C LYS A 46 23.27 -7.16 -3.28
N TYR A 47 22.38 -7.95 -2.69
CA TYR A 47 22.56 -9.41 -2.60
C TYR A 47 22.75 -10.03 -3.99
N LEU A 48 21.91 -9.71 -4.94
CA LEU A 48 22.00 -10.24 -6.31
C LEU A 48 23.28 -9.79 -7.02
N MET A 49 23.65 -8.50 -6.89
CA MET A 49 24.89 -7.97 -7.47
C MET A 49 26.13 -8.63 -6.88
N GLU A 50 26.20 -8.79 -5.58
CA GLU A 50 27.32 -9.41 -4.86
C GLU A 50 27.48 -10.89 -5.23
N HIS A 51 26.40 -11.58 -5.61
CA HIS A 51 26.43 -12.96 -6.08
C HIS A 51 26.64 -13.09 -7.61
N GLY A 52 26.98 -11.98 -8.28
CA GLY A 52 27.35 -11.98 -9.69
C GLY A 52 26.18 -12.08 -10.67
N ALA A 53 24.96 -11.78 -10.23
CA ALA A 53 23.81 -11.68 -11.13
C ALA A 53 23.92 -10.45 -12.05
N LYS A 54 23.28 -10.52 -13.22
CA LYS A 54 23.00 -9.40 -14.10
C LYS A 54 21.59 -8.92 -13.76
N VAL A 55 21.49 -7.77 -13.09
CA VAL A 55 20.24 -7.34 -12.47
C VAL A 55 19.48 -6.39 -13.38
N ILE A 56 18.25 -6.74 -13.74
CA ILE A 56 17.34 -5.92 -14.52
C ILE A 56 16.20 -5.48 -13.61
N LEU A 57 16.18 -4.20 -13.27
CA LEU A 57 15.17 -3.61 -12.38
C LEU A 57 14.00 -3.04 -13.19
N CYS A 58 12.79 -3.29 -12.75
CA CYS A 58 11.60 -2.69 -13.33
C CYS A 58 10.64 -2.20 -12.24
N SER A 59 9.98 -1.10 -12.52
CA SER A 59 9.01 -0.49 -11.61
C SER A 59 8.02 0.41 -12.36
N HIS A 60 7.02 0.88 -11.65
CA HIS A 60 6.12 1.92 -12.13
C HIS A 60 6.35 3.24 -11.37
N MET A 61 5.88 4.34 -11.96
CA MET A 61 5.83 5.66 -11.36
C MET A 61 4.49 6.32 -11.68
N GLY A 62 3.70 6.62 -10.66
CA GLY A 62 2.43 7.33 -10.81
C GLY A 62 1.40 6.64 -11.69
N LYS A 63 0.60 7.44 -12.38
CA LYS A 63 -0.45 7.02 -13.31
C LYS A 63 -0.30 7.78 -14.64
N PRO A 64 0.72 7.47 -15.44
CA PRO A 64 0.95 8.12 -16.72
C PRO A 64 -0.02 7.65 -17.79
N HIS A 65 0.01 8.34 -18.93
CA HIS A 65 -0.52 7.80 -20.18
C HIS A 65 0.45 6.76 -20.77
N SER A 66 -0.06 5.89 -21.63
CA SER A 66 0.72 4.81 -22.25
C SER A 66 1.53 5.30 -23.45
N ILE A 67 2.42 6.25 -23.23
CA ILE A 67 3.14 6.98 -24.29
C ILE A 67 4.16 6.16 -25.06
N LEU A 68 4.58 5.01 -24.56
CA LEU A 68 5.50 4.07 -25.21
C LEU A 68 4.78 2.90 -25.89
N SER A 69 3.45 2.79 -25.76
CA SER A 69 2.66 1.84 -26.52
C SER A 69 2.45 2.33 -27.97
N ASP A 70 2.20 1.40 -28.90
CA ASP A 70 1.90 1.72 -30.29
C ASP A 70 0.66 2.63 -30.39
N GLU A 71 -0.33 2.41 -29.54
CA GLU A 71 -1.50 3.26 -29.38
C GLU A 71 -1.55 3.83 -27.95
N VAL A 72 -1.54 5.17 -27.83
CA VAL A 72 -1.68 5.84 -26.53
C VAL A 72 -3.13 5.77 -26.07
N LYS A 73 -3.39 5.06 -24.97
CA LYS A 73 -4.72 5.00 -24.34
C LYS A 73 -4.91 6.15 -23.37
N LEU A 74 -6.10 6.75 -23.41
CA LEU A 74 -6.51 7.80 -22.50
C LEU A 74 -6.75 7.24 -21.09
N THR A 75 -6.53 8.06 -20.08
CA THR A 75 -6.95 7.74 -18.71
C THR A 75 -8.49 7.80 -18.63
N LYS A 76 -9.07 7.08 -17.63
CA LYS A 76 -10.52 7.16 -17.39
C LYS A 76 -11.02 8.60 -17.16
N LYS A 77 -10.17 9.44 -16.56
CA LYS A 77 -10.48 10.85 -16.28
C LYS A 77 -10.53 11.67 -17.57
N ASP A 78 -9.56 11.44 -18.47
CA ASP A 78 -9.51 12.17 -19.76
C ASP A 78 -10.64 11.70 -20.68
N GLN A 79 -10.88 10.38 -20.72
CA GLN A 79 -11.99 9.83 -21.49
C GLN A 79 -13.33 10.45 -21.06
N LYS A 80 -13.59 10.51 -19.75
CA LYS A 80 -14.81 11.14 -19.22
C LYS A 80 -14.95 12.61 -19.60
N LYS A 81 -13.84 13.36 -19.62
CA LYS A 81 -13.85 14.77 -20.05
C LYS A 81 -14.14 14.91 -21.52
N ILE A 82 -13.54 14.06 -22.35
CA ILE A 82 -13.73 14.06 -23.81
C ILE A 82 -15.16 13.64 -24.16
N ASP A 83 -15.70 12.62 -23.50
CA ASP A 83 -17.07 12.15 -23.72
C ASP A 83 -18.13 13.23 -23.41
N ALA A 84 -17.80 14.16 -22.52
CA ALA A 84 -18.65 15.32 -22.19
C ALA A 84 -18.64 16.43 -23.27
N LEU A 85 -17.72 16.38 -24.25
CA LEU A 85 -17.64 17.35 -25.33
C LEU A 85 -18.59 16.99 -26.48
N PRO A 86 -18.97 17.98 -27.34
CA PRO A 86 -19.65 17.71 -28.60
C PRO A 86 -18.85 16.74 -29.48
N GLU A 87 -19.52 15.85 -30.18
CA GLU A 87 -18.88 14.79 -30.98
C GLU A 87 -17.80 15.33 -31.95
N ALA A 88 -18.08 16.46 -32.59
CA ALA A 88 -17.17 17.11 -33.53
C ALA A 88 -15.84 17.59 -32.90
N GLU A 89 -15.79 17.78 -31.58
CA GLU A 89 -14.61 18.28 -30.86
C GLU A 89 -13.79 17.14 -30.20
N ARG A 90 -14.36 15.95 -30.07
CA ARG A 90 -13.76 14.84 -29.33
C ARG A 90 -12.41 14.39 -29.86
N GLU A 91 -12.29 14.26 -31.20
CA GLU A 91 -11.03 13.78 -31.81
C GLU A 91 -9.91 14.81 -31.63
N ALA A 92 -10.18 16.09 -31.83
CA ALA A 92 -9.20 17.15 -31.60
C ALA A 92 -8.77 17.22 -30.12
N ALA A 93 -9.72 17.09 -29.19
CA ALA A 93 -9.44 17.03 -27.75
C ALA A 93 -8.60 15.81 -27.36
N LYS A 94 -8.89 14.64 -27.94
CA LYS A 94 -8.10 13.42 -27.74
C LYS A 94 -6.66 13.62 -28.20
N GLN A 95 -6.44 14.15 -29.39
CA GLN A 95 -5.09 14.40 -29.90
C GLN A 95 -4.33 15.40 -29.04
N ALA A 96 -4.98 16.47 -28.57
CA ALA A 96 -4.37 17.46 -27.69
C ALA A 96 -3.92 16.83 -26.35
N VAL A 97 -4.72 15.93 -25.78
CA VAL A 97 -4.35 15.18 -24.56
C VAL A 97 -3.13 14.29 -24.82
N ILE A 98 -3.11 13.55 -25.93
CA ILE A 98 -2.00 12.66 -26.31
C ILE A 98 -0.70 13.45 -26.50
N GLU A 99 -0.74 14.56 -27.24
CA GLU A 99 0.43 15.42 -27.45
C GLU A 99 0.98 15.99 -26.15
N LYS A 100 0.07 16.46 -25.29
CA LYS A 100 0.44 16.93 -23.95
C LYS A 100 1.08 15.83 -23.13
N ALA A 101 0.50 14.63 -23.11
CA ALA A 101 1.03 13.49 -22.39
C ALA A 101 2.44 13.12 -22.87
N LYS A 102 2.66 13.01 -24.16
CA LYS A 102 3.99 12.73 -24.75
C LYS A 102 5.05 13.76 -24.38
N LYS A 103 4.66 15.00 -24.14
CA LYS A 103 5.56 16.09 -23.75
C LYS A 103 5.84 16.15 -22.24
N GLU A 104 4.82 15.90 -21.41
CA GLU A 104 4.87 16.13 -19.96
C GLU A 104 5.19 14.87 -19.15
N ASP A 105 4.60 13.73 -19.50
CA ASP A 105 4.76 12.50 -18.73
C ASP A 105 6.23 12.04 -18.64
N PRO A 106 7.05 12.08 -19.70
CA PRO A 106 8.47 11.74 -19.60
C PRO A 106 9.27 12.64 -18.67
N LYS A 107 8.79 13.87 -18.42
CA LYS A 107 9.46 14.80 -17.51
C LYS A 107 9.06 14.61 -16.05
N LYS A 108 7.81 14.20 -15.81
CA LYS A 108 7.22 14.12 -14.48
C LYS A 108 7.23 12.72 -13.90
N LEU A 109 7.15 11.69 -14.73
CA LEU A 109 6.89 10.31 -14.34
C LEU A 109 7.95 9.31 -14.86
N THR A 110 9.09 9.81 -15.31
CA THR A 110 10.26 8.97 -15.62
C THR A 110 10.90 8.40 -14.36
N LEU A 111 11.51 7.23 -14.48
CA LEU A 111 12.35 6.62 -13.45
C LEU A 111 13.81 7.09 -13.47
N GLU A 112 14.18 8.02 -14.34
CA GLU A 112 15.56 8.49 -14.43
C GLU A 112 16.11 9.08 -13.11
N PRO A 113 15.35 9.88 -12.33
CA PRO A 113 15.82 10.33 -11.01
C PRO A 113 16.11 9.18 -10.04
N VAL A 114 15.32 8.09 -10.12
CA VAL A 114 15.56 6.88 -9.33
C VAL A 114 16.85 6.19 -9.77
N ALA A 115 17.12 6.11 -11.07
CA ALA A 115 18.37 5.56 -11.59
C ALA A 115 19.60 6.33 -11.11
N LYS A 116 19.54 7.65 -11.10
CA LYS A 116 20.60 8.52 -10.56
C LYS A 116 20.84 8.23 -9.09
N ARG A 117 19.78 8.15 -8.31
CA ARG A 117 19.88 7.87 -6.87
C ARG A 117 20.42 6.46 -6.60
N LEU A 118 19.97 5.46 -7.33
CA LEU A 118 20.52 4.10 -7.24
C LEU A 118 22.00 4.07 -7.60
N ASN A 119 22.43 4.83 -8.59
CA ASN A 119 23.84 4.93 -8.95
C ASN A 119 24.70 5.45 -7.79
N GLU A 120 24.28 6.49 -7.12
CA GLU A 120 24.96 7.01 -5.93
C GLU A 120 25.09 5.94 -4.82
N LEU A 121 24.02 5.16 -4.62
CA LEU A 121 23.93 4.16 -3.56
C LEU A 121 24.66 2.83 -3.91
N LEU A 122 24.86 2.55 -5.18
CA LEU A 122 25.44 1.28 -5.69
C LEU A 122 26.80 1.45 -6.39
N GLY A 123 27.40 2.65 -6.32
CA GLY A 123 28.76 2.89 -6.82
C GLY A 123 28.87 2.87 -8.34
N ASP A 124 28.03 3.64 -9.04
CA ASP A 124 28.05 3.83 -10.50
C ASP A 124 27.89 2.57 -11.34
N LYS A 125 27.09 1.61 -10.83
CA LYS A 125 26.83 0.32 -11.48
C LYS A 125 25.42 0.21 -12.09
N VAL A 126 24.69 1.30 -12.19
CA VAL A 126 23.31 1.32 -12.71
C VAL A 126 23.25 2.05 -14.03
N THR A 127 22.76 1.39 -15.06
CA THR A 127 22.47 1.97 -16.37
C THR A 127 20.96 2.18 -16.51
N PHE A 128 20.53 3.37 -16.92
CA PHE A 128 19.11 3.66 -17.17
C PHE A 128 18.75 3.39 -18.63
N ALA A 129 17.66 2.66 -18.86
CA ALA A 129 17.08 2.47 -20.20
C ALA A 129 15.90 3.43 -20.39
N HIS A 130 15.88 4.15 -21.53
CA HIS A 130 14.84 5.16 -21.83
C HIS A 130 13.56 4.56 -22.42
N ASP A 131 13.48 3.25 -22.53
CA ASP A 131 12.29 2.49 -22.85
C ASP A 131 12.16 1.23 -21.98
N VAL A 132 11.11 0.44 -22.18
CA VAL A 132 10.87 -0.77 -21.38
C VAL A 132 11.21 -2.03 -22.17
N VAL A 133 10.65 -2.17 -23.36
CA VAL A 133 10.81 -3.35 -24.24
C VAL A 133 11.28 -2.97 -25.63
N GLY A 134 11.73 -1.75 -25.80
CA GLY A 134 12.24 -1.21 -27.04
C GLY A 134 13.73 -1.43 -27.25
N PRO A 135 14.30 -0.82 -28.31
CA PRO A 135 15.70 -1.04 -28.70
C PRO A 135 16.72 -0.63 -27.64
N ASP A 136 16.48 0.44 -26.89
CA ASP A 136 17.41 0.94 -25.89
C ASP A 136 17.52 -0.03 -24.70
N ALA A 137 16.39 -0.50 -24.17
CA ALA A 137 16.37 -1.50 -23.11
C ALA A 137 16.99 -2.81 -23.56
N GLN A 138 16.67 -3.30 -24.77
CA GLN A 138 17.24 -4.52 -25.32
C GLN A 138 18.77 -4.45 -25.41
N ALA A 139 19.31 -3.34 -25.91
CA ALA A 139 20.76 -3.15 -26.02
C ALA A 139 21.44 -3.08 -24.63
N LYS A 140 20.86 -2.34 -23.68
CA LYS A 140 21.42 -2.18 -22.34
C LYS A 140 21.34 -3.47 -21.51
N VAL A 141 20.24 -4.20 -21.62
CA VAL A 141 20.11 -5.52 -20.99
C VAL A 141 21.13 -6.52 -21.57
N ALA A 142 21.32 -6.54 -22.87
CA ALA A 142 22.33 -7.40 -23.51
C ALA A 142 23.78 -7.05 -23.09
N ALA A 143 24.05 -5.77 -22.84
CA ALA A 143 25.37 -5.29 -22.42
C ALA A 143 25.61 -5.38 -20.91
N CYS A 144 24.61 -5.69 -20.10
CA CYS A 144 24.70 -5.78 -18.64
C CYS A 144 25.69 -6.86 -18.21
N LYS A 145 26.62 -6.52 -17.32
CA LYS A 145 27.63 -7.43 -16.80
C LYS A 145 27.25 -7.99 -15.43
N GLU A 146 27.96 -9.01 -15.00
CA GLU A 146 27.87 -9.57 -13.66
C GLU A 146 28.11 -8.48 -12.61
N GLY A 147 27.20 -8.37 -11.62
CA GLY A 147 27.26 -7.36 -10.57
C GLY A 147 26.83 -5.94 -10.97
N GLU A 148 26.29 -5.77 -12.18
CA GLU A 148 25.72 -4.50 -12.65
C GLU A 148 24.20 -4.56 -12.71
N CYS A 149 23.58 -3.37 -12.80
CA CYS A 149 22.14 -3.19 -12.90
C CYS A 149 21.74 -2.40 -14.13
N VAL A 150 20.59 -2.74 -14.71
CA VAL A 150 19.86 -1.90 -15.66
C VAL A 150 18.51 -1.57 -15.03
N LEU A 151 18.14 -0.30 -14.96
CA LEU A 151 16.78 0.12 -14.60
C LEU A 151 16.03 0.44 -15.90
N LEU A 152 14.92 -0.25 -16.13
CA LEU A 152 14.01 0.03 -17.24
C LEU A 152 13.18 1.31 -16.95
N GLU A 153 12.69 1.96 -17.99
CA GLU A 153 11.76 3.09 -17.87
C GLU A 153 10.44 2.62 -17.25
N ASN A 154 9.61 3.59 -16.86
CA ASN A 154 8.32 3.39 -16.22
C ASN A 154 7.43 2.39 -16.98
N LEU A 155 7.17 1.25 -16.37
CA LEU A 155 6.35 0.17 -16.94
C LEU A 155 4.96 0.66 -17.40
N ARG A 156 4.40 1.66 -16.70
CA ARG A 156 3.08 2.20 -17.01
C ARG A 156 3.05 3.18 -18.18
N PHE A 157 4.20 3.46 -18.79
CA PHE A 157 4.22 4.05 -20.14
C PHE A 157 3.73 3.08 -21.21
N HIS A 158 3.42 1.85 -20.80
CA HIS A 158 2.76 0.81 -21.59
C HIS A 158 1.42 0.43 -20.94
N TRP A 159 0.30 0.56 -21.66
CA TRP A 159 -1.00 0.07 -21.17
C TRP A 159 -1.01 -1.47 -21.03
N GLU A 160 -0.17 -2.12 -21.79
CA GLU A 160 0.03 -3.57 -21.83
C GLU A 160 0.45 -4.13 -20.46
N GLU A 161 1.14 -3.33 -19.64
CA GLU A 161 1.51 -3.68 -18.27
C GLU A 161 0.28 -3.97 -17.42
N GLU A 162 -0.67 -3.03 -17.36
CA GLU A 162 -1.88 -3.18 -16.53
C GLU A 162 -2.89 -4.17 -17.12
N LYS A 163 -2.84 -4.43 -18.43
CA LYS A 163 -3.75 -5.34 -19.13
C LYS A 163 -3.19 -6.75 -19.30
N LYS A 164 -1.99 -7.02 -18.78
CA LYS A 164 -1.34 -8.33 -18.88
C LYS A 164 -1.21 -8.82 -20.33
N ASP A 165 -0.87 -7.92 -21.24
CA ASP A 165 -0.71 -8.28 -22.64
C ASP A 165 0.35 -9.37 -22.78
N LEU A 166 0.01 -10.45 -23.50
CA LEU A 166 0.88 -11.61 -23.60
C LEU A 166 2.17 -11.30 -24.33
N GLU A 167 2.12 -10.51 -25.40
CA GLU A 167 3.33 -10.17 -26.17
C GLU A 167 4.25 -9.25 -25.37
N PHE A 168 3.69 -8.32 -24.60
CA PHE A 168 4.47 -7.52 -23.67
C PHE A 168 5.10 -8.36 -22.57
N CYS A 169 4.37 -9.32 -21.99
CA CYS A 169 4.91 -10.28 -21.03
C CYS A 169 6.06 -11.10 -21.60
N LYS A 170 5.94 -11.58 -22.86
CA LYS A 170 7.03 -12.30 -23.54
C LYS A 170 8.28 -11.45 -23.70
N LYS A 171 8.13 -10.18 -24.06
CA LYS A 171 9.25 -9.23 -24.19
C LYS A 171 9.95 -8.99 -22.85
N LEU A 172 9.19 -8.83 -21.75
CA LEU A 172 9.77 -8.72 -20.40
C LEU A 172 10.46 -10.01 -19.97
N ALA A 173 9.83 -11.15 -20.18
CA ALA A 173 10.39 -12.45 -19.81
C ALA A 173 11.69 -12.78 -20.56
N ALA A 174 11.87 -12.25 -21.78
CA ALA A 174 13.09 -12.39 -22.53
C ALA A 174 14.32 -11.76 -21.85
N TYR A 175 14.13 -10.87 -20.88
CA TYR A 175 15.19 -10.23 -20.13
C TYR A 175 15.71 -11.06 -18.95
N CYS A 176 15.09 -12.17 -18.60
CA CYS A 176 15.46 -12.88 -17.39
C CYS A 176 15.48 -14.40 -17.53
N ASP A 177 16.37 -15.00 -16.76
CA ASP A 177 16.41 -16.43 -16.47
C ASP A 177 15.67 -16.73 -15.18
N ILE A 178 15.66 -15.78 -14.25
CA ILE A 178 14.99 -15.84 -12.94
C ILE A 178 14.23 -14.54 -12.70
N TYR A 179 13.02 -14.66 -12.22
CA TYR A 179 12.18 -13.53 -11.80
C TYR A 179 12.18 -13.38 -10.27
N VAL A 180 12.33 -12.15 -9.81
CA VAL A 180 12.25 -11.78 -8.40
C VAL A 180 11.17 -10.73 -8.21
N ASN A 181 10.19 -11.00 -7.36
CA ASN A 181 9.25 -9.98 -6.92
C ASN A 181 9.70 -9.42 -5.55
N ASP A 182 9.95 -8.13 -5.51
CA ASP A 182 10.29 -7.40 -4.28
C ASP A 182 9.42 -6.15 -4.08
N ALA A 183 8.25 -6.14 -4.72
CA ALA A 183 7.30 -5.05 -4.71
C ALA A 183 6.00 -5.45 -4.01
N PHE A 184 5.99 -5.48 -2.68
CA PHE A 184 4.81 -5.86 -1.91
C PHE A 184 3.62 -4.93 -2.17
N GLY A 185 3.83 -3.62 -2.28
CA GLY A 185 2.77 -2.64 -2.52
C GLY A 185 1.94 -2.87 -3.80
N THR A 186 2.46 -3.58 -4.78
CA THR A 186 1.77 -3.94 -6.02
C THR A 186 1.39 -5.43 -6.13
N ALA A 187 1.70 -6.22 -5.10
CA ALA A 187 1.49 -7.68 -5.12
C ALA A 187 0.00 -8.10 -5.20
N HIS A 188 -0.91 -7.20 -4.85
CA HIS A 188 -2.36 -7.40 -4.97
C HIS A 188 -2.88 -7.26 -6.41
N ARG A 189 -2.04 -6.83 -7.35
CA ARG A 189 -2.41 -6.62 -8.75
C ARG A 189 -1.76 -7.66 -9.64
N SER A 190 -2.56 -8.34 -10.46
CA SER A 190 -2.06 -9.23 -11.50
C SER A 190 -1.75 -8.43 -12.77
N HIS A 191 -0.68 -7.63 -12.73
CA HIS A 191 -0.15 -6.93 -13.91
C HIS A 191 0.93 -7.77 -14.60
N ALA A 192 1.41 -7.36 -15.79
CA ALA A 192 2.42 -8.09 -16.53
C ALA A 192 3.67 -8.36 -15.68
N SER A 193 4.26 -7.32 -15.07
CA SER A 193 5.50 -7.40 -14.31
C SER A 193 5.34 -7.93 -12.89
N THR A 194 4.13 -7.96 -12.33
CA THR A 194 3.89 -8.38 -10.95
C THR A 194 3.50 -9.84 -10.81
N ALA A 195 2.81 -10.41 -11.81
CA ALA A 195 2.32 -11.77 -11.76
C ALA A 195 2.24 -12.46 -13.13
N ALA A 196 1.71 -11.77 -14.16
CA ALA A 196 1.30 -12.41 -15.40
C ALA A 196 2.47 -13.11 -16.14
N ILE A 197 3.69 -12.57 -16.08
CA ILE A 197 4.87 -13.22 -16.69
C ILE A 197 5.14 -14.60 -16.11
N VAL A 198 4.78 -14.83 -14.86
CA VAL A 198 4.89 -16.14 -14.20
C VAL A 198 3.62 -16.98 -14.43
N GLU A 199 2.43 -16.36 -14.29
CA GLU A 199 1.12 -17.02 -14.53
C GLU A 199 1.02 -17.62 -15.94
N TYR A 200 1.59 -16.95 -16.95
CA TYR A 200 1.65 -17.44 -18.33
C TYR A 200 2.72 -18.51 -18.58
N GLY A 201 3.47 -18.91 -17.54
CA GLY A 201 4.53 -19.91 -17.67
C GLY A 201 5.76 -19.45 -18.46
N LEU A 202 5.96 -18.14 -18.61
CA LEU A 202 7.08 -17.57 -19.38
C LEU A 202 8.39 -17.60 -18.60
N VAL A 203 8.34 -17.68 -17.27
CA VAL A 203 9.49 -17.81 -16.38
C VAL A 203 9.27 -18.99 -15.45
N LYS A 204 10.25 -19.89 -15.38
CA LYS A 204 10.16 -21.14 -14.58
C LYS A 204 10.54 -20.93 -13.12
N THR A 205 11.51 -20.05 -12.86
CA THR A 205 12.02 -19.78 -11.52
C THR A 205 11.61 -18.38 -11.12
N ALA A 206 10.71 -18.30 -10.13
CA ALA A 206 10.15 -17.05 -9.62
C ALA A 206 10.17 -17.08 -8.09
N VAL A 207 10.89 -16.15 -7.48
CA VAL A 207 11.09 -16.10 -6.02
C VAL A 207 10.81 -14.70 -5.48
N CYS A 208 10.65 -14.55 -4.17
CA CYS A 208 10.54 -13.25 -3.55
C CYS A 208 11.89 -12.68 -3.08
N GLY A 209 12.01 -11.36 -3.12
CA GLY A 209 13.10 -10.63 -2.49
C GLY A 209 12.94 -10.49 -0.98
N PHE A 210 13.91 -9.86 -0.34
CA PHE A 210 13.93 -9.69 1.12
C PHE A 210 12.79 -8.81 1.67
N LEU A 211 12.33 -7.81 0.89
CA LEU A 211 11.23 -6.96 1.30
C LEU A 211 9.93 -7.77 1.40
N ILE A 212 9.59 -8.53 0.38
CA ILE A 212 8.42 -9.42 0.41
C ILE A 212 8.59 -10.52 1.45
N GLU A 213 9.78 -11.13 1.58
CA GLU A 213 10.06 -12.13 2.63
C GLU A 213 9.72 -11.57 4.01
N LYS A 214 10.16 -10.35 4.32
CA LYS A 214 9.89 -9.67 5.59
C LYS A 214 8.39 -9.42 5.79
N GLU A 215 7.71 -8.88 4.76
CA GLU A 215 6.26 -8.62 4.82
C GLU A 215 5.48 -9.91 5.08
N LEU A 216 5.81 -10.99 4.38
CA LEU A 216 5.15 -12.29 4.56
C LEU A 216 5.43 -12.91 5.94
N THR A 217 6.69 -12.87 6.39
CA THR A 217 7.07 -13.45 7.69
C THR A 217 6.37 -12.71 8.83
N VAL A 218 6.29 -11.39 8.77
CA VAL A 218 5.68 -10.63 9.87
C VAL A 218 4.17 -10.59 9.77
N MET A 219 3.61 -10.25 8.59
CA MET A 219 2.17 -10.02 8.46
C MET A 219 1.38 -11.31 8.29
N ALA A 220 1.79 -12.20 7.39
CA ALA A 220 1.04 -13.42 7.13
C ALA A 220 1.11 -14.38 8.31
N ASP A 221 2.28 -14.57 8.92
CA ASP A 221 2.42 -15.41 10.10
C ASP A 221 1.62 -14.87 11.28
N SER A 222 1.60 -13.56 11.48
CA SER A 222 0.80 -12.96 12.57
C SER A 222 -0.71 -13.08 12.35
N LEU A 223 -1.16 -13.19 11.11
CA LEU A 223 -2.57 -13.46 10.79
C LEU A 223 -2.95 -14.94 10.90
N GLU A 224 -2.06 -15.83 10.47
CA GLU A 224 -2.30 -17.28 10.46
C GLU A 224 -2.06 -17.91 11.82
N HIS A 225 -1.06 -17.42 12.56
CA HIS A 225 -0.60 -17.95 13.86
C HIS A 225 -0.36 -16.84 14.88
N PRO A 226 -1.40 -16.03 15.21
CA PRO A 226 -1.23 -14.92 16.15
C PRO A 226 -0.93 -15.42 17.56
N ASN A 227 -0.06 -14.70 18.27
CA ASN A 227 0.05 -14.86 19.72
C ASN A 227 -1.11 -14.12 20.40
N HIS A 228 -1.82 -14.79 21.27
CA HIS A 228 -2.97 -14.23 21.98
C HIS A 228 -2.55 -13.57 23.32
N PRO A 229 -3.22 -12.48 23.76
CA PRO A 229 -4.36 -11.82 23.12
C PRO A 229 -3.97 -11.11 21.81
N PHE A 230 -4.79 -11.29 20.79
CA PHE A 230 -4.66 -10.61 19.51
C PHE A 230 -5.68 -9.46 19.41
N VAL A 231 -5.19 -8.22 19.30
CA VAL A 231 -5.99 -7.00 19.15
C VAL A 231 -5.83 -6.48 17.72
N ALA A 232 -6.92 -6.33 17.01
CA ALA A 232 -6.99 -5.67 15.74
C ALA A 232 -7.60 -4.28 15.89
N ILE A 233 -7.03 -3.26 15.25
CA ILE A 233 -7.46 -1.87 15.33
C ILE A 233 -7.74 -1.37 13.93
N LEU A 234 -8.97 -0.97 13.67
CA LEU A 234 -9.40 -0.42 12.39
C LEU A 234 -9.91 1.00 12.59
N GLY A 235 -9.46 1.88 11.72
CA GLY A 235 -9.90 3.27 11.63
C GLY A 235 -10.03 3.73 10.19
N GLY A 236 -10.06 5.04 9.98
CA GLY A 236 -10.25 5.65 8.66
C GLY A 236 -11.68 6.15 8.46
N ALA A 237 -11.98 6.62 7.23
CA ALA A 237 -13.19 7.40 6.99
C ALA A 237 -14.46 6.55 6.85
N LYS A 238 -14.43 5.47 6.06
CA LYS A 238 -15.65 4.75 5.66
C LYS A 238 -15.59 3.26 5.95
N VAL A 239 -16.68 2.74 6.46
CA VAL A 239 -16.88 1.31 6.71
C VAL A 239 -16.86 0.50 5.42
N ALA A 240 -17.42 1.04 4.33
CA ALA A 240 -17.51 0.38 3.03
C ALA A 240 -16.12 -0.02 2.47
N ASP A 241 -15.08 0.72 2.81
CA ASP A 241 -13.73 0.47 2.33
C ASP A 241 -13.04 -0.70 3.06
N LYS A 242 -13.62 -1.20 4.15
CA LYS A 242 -13.01 -2.20 5.04
C LYS A 242 -13.89 -3.40 5.41
N LEU A 243 -14.95 -3.65 4.65
CA LEU A 243 -15.91 -4.73 4.95
C LEU A 243 -15.22 -6.10 5.08
N GLY A 244 -14.40 -6.46 4.12
CA GLY A 244 -13.67 -7.73 4.11
C GLY A 244 -12.64 -7.81 5.24
N VAL A 245 -11.99 -6.69 5.55
CA VAL A 245 -11.01 -6.60 6.66
C VAL A 245 -11.69 -6.84 8.00
N ILE A 246 -12.81 -6.16 8.25
CA ILE A 246 -13.59 -6.32 9.50
C ILE A 246 -13.98 -7.78 9.67
N ASN A 247 -14.58 -8.38 8.65
CA ASN A 247 -15.05 -9.76 8.70
C ASN A 247 -13.91 -10.76 8.95
N ASN A 248 -12.81 -10.64 8.22
CA ASN A 248 -11.67 -11.55 8.35
C ASN A 248 -10.93 -11.40 9.69
N LEU A 249 -10.66 -10.16 10.11
CA LEU A 249 -9.96 -9.94 11.38
C LEU A 249 -10.81 -10.32 12.60
N LEU A 250 -12.13 -10.12 12.54
CA LEU A 250 -13.04 -10.53 13.61
C LEU A 250 -13.00 -12.05 13.85
N GLU A 251 -12.79 -12.84 12.83
CA GLU A 251 -12.64 -14.31 12.97
C GLU A 251 -11.32 -14.70 13.66
N LYS A 252 -10.29 -13.87 13.58
CA LYS A 252 -8.92 -14.18 14.04
C LYS A 252 -8.54 -13.52 15.35
N CYS A 253 -9.00 -12.29 15.61
CA CYS A 253 -8.65 -11.54 16.81
C CYS A 253 -9.49 -11.93 18.04
N ASP A 254 -9.01 -11.54 19.23
CA ASP A 254 -9.78 -11.60 20.46
C ASP A 254 -10.57 -10.32 20.69
N THR A 255 -10.01 -9.19 20.29
CA THR A 255 -10.62 -7.86 20.37
C THR A 255 -10.46 -7.14 19.05
N LEU A 256 -11.56 -6.62 18.53
CA LEU A 256 -11.59 -5.70 17.39
C LEU A 256 -11.94 -4.30 17.87
N ILE A 257 -11.02 -3.36 17.69
CA ILE A 257 -11.22 -1.93 18.00
C ILE A 257 -11.60 -1.21 16.72
N ILE A 258 -12.68 -0.46 16.75
CA ILE A 258 -13.16 0.38 15.66
C ILE A 258 -13.06 1.85 16.07
N GLY A 259 -12.32 2.64 15.31
CA GLY A 259 -12.18 4.09 15.49
C GLY A 259 -12.32 4.84 14.18
N GLY A 260 -11.97 6.12 14.18
CA GLY A 260 -12.09 6.99 13.01
C GLY A 260 -13.52 7.25 12.58
N GLY A 261 -13.69 7.78 11.38
CA GLY A 261 -15.00 8.10 10.80
C GLY A 261 -15.92 6.90 10.64
N MET A 262 -15.35 5.71 10.38
CA MET A 262 -16.13 4.47 10.26
C MET A 262 -16.84 4.06 11.54
N ALA A 263 -16.39 4.50 12.71
CA ALA A 263 -17.01 4.19 13.99
C ALA A 263 -18.43 4.78 14.12
N TYR A 264 -18.72 5.89 13.46
CA TYR A 264 -20.04 6.54 13.57
C TYR A 264 -21.15 5.73 12.91
N THR A 265 -20.84 4.95 11.87
CA THR A 265 -21.81 4.02 11.29
C THR A 265 -22.18 2.91 12.29
N PHE A 266 -21.20 2.37 13.03
CA PHE A 266 -21.45 1.42 14.12
C PHE A 266 -22.24 2.02 15.27
N LEU A 267 -21.89 3.25 15.70
CA LEU A 267 -22.58 3.96 16.79
C LEU A 267 -24.03 4.25 16.42
N LYS A 268 -24.30 4.65 15.17
CA LYS A 268 -25.67 4.82 14.66
C LYS A 268 -26.43 3.50 14.60
N ALA A 269 -25.77 2.42 14.22
CA ALA A 269 -26.35 1.07 14.21
C ALA A 269 -26.77 0.61 15.61
N GLU A 270 -26.11 1.07 16.68
CA GLU A 270 -26.49 0.86 18.08
C GLU A 270 -27.59 1.83 18.57
N GLY A 271 -28.14 2.69 17.72
CA GLY A 271 -29.17 3.67 18.05
C GLY A 271 -28.62 5.00 18.59
N GLY A 272 -27.33 5.26 18.50
CA GLY A 272 -26.72 6.52 18.93
C GLY A 272 -27.02 7.69 18.00
N SER A 273 -26.98 8.91 18.55
CA SER A 273 -27.03 10.16 17.79
C SER A 273 -25.61 10.59 17.42
N VAL A 274 -25.33 10.72 16.12
CA VAL A 274 -23.99 11.01 15.61
C VAL A 274 -23.89 12.38 14.90
N GLY A 275 -24.93 13.20 14.99
CA GLY A 275 -24.97 14.55 14.41
C GLY A 275 -24.70 14.55 12.90
N THR A 276 -23.81 15.44 12.46
CA THR A 276 -23.36 15.56 11.07
C THR A 276 -22.11 14.72 10.77
N SER A 277 -21.72 13.80 11.66
CA SER A 277 -20.58 12.92 11.47
C SER A 277 -20.73 12.07 10.21
N LEU A 278 -19.59 11.63 9.65
CA LEU A 278 -19.57 10.76 8.49
C LEU A 278 -20.24 9.42 8.80
N VAL A 279 -21.29 9.08 8.05
CA VAL A 279 -22.06 7.83 8.19
C VAL A 279 -22.26 7.21 6.81
N ASP A 280 -22.12 5.89 6.75
CA ASP A 280 -22.47 5.07 5.60
C ASP A 280 -23.80 4.37 5.90
N ASP A 281 -24.91 5.05 5.57
CA ASP A 281 -26.27 4.58 5.89
C ASP A 281 -26.61 3.22 5.27
N GLU A 282 -26.02 2.91 4.10
CA GLU A 282 -26.21 1.63 3.42
C GLU A 282 -25.51 0.45 4.15
N LYS A 283 -24.63 0.75 5.11
CA LYS A 283 -23.82 -0.24 5.85
C LYS A 283 -24.27 -0.42 7.31
N ILE A 284 -25.35 0.21 7.74
CA ILE A 284 -25.86 0.08 9.10
C ILE A 284 -26.21 -1.37 9.43
N ASP A 285 -26.91 -2.07 8.53
CA ASP A 285 -27.28 -3.48 8.74
C ASP A 285 -26.04 -4.37 8.79
N TYR A 286 -25.02 -4.13 7.96
CA TYR A 286 -23.74 -4.81 8.04
C TYR A 286 -23.05 -4.60 9.40
N CYS A 287 -23.05 -3.38 9.92
CA CYS A 287 -22.49 -3.09 11.25
C CYS A 287 -23.20 -3.86 12.35
N LYS A 288 -24.55 -3.94 12.31
CA LYS A 288 -25.34 -4.77 13.24
C LYS A 288 -24.97 -6.24 13.15
N GLU A 289 -24.82 -6.77 11.93
CA GLU A 289 -24.41 -8.14 11.68
C GLU A 289 -23.03 -8.43 12.27
N MET A 290 -22.05 -7.55 12.07
CA MET A 290 -20.69 -7.73 12.61
C MET A 290 -20.65 -7.64 14.14
N MET A 291 -21.43 -6.76 14.75
CA MET A 291 -21.53 -6.70 16.20
C MET A 291 -22.20 -7.96 16.78
N GLN A 292 -23.21 -8.50 16.11
CA GLN A 292 -23.83 -9.76 16.51
C GLN A 292 -22.88 -10.94 16.32
N LYS A 293 -22.16 -10.99 15.19
CA LYS A 293 -21.13 -12.01 14.92
C LYS A 293 -20.06 -12.02 16.02
N ALA A 294 -19.57 -10.85 16.44
CA ALA A 294 -18.62 -10.76 17.53
C ALA A 294 -19.14 -11.39 18.83
N LYS A 295 -20.39 -11.10 19.20
CA LYS A 295 -21.03 -11.69 20.38
C LYS A 295 -21.15 -13.22 20.28
N ASP A 296 -21.63 -13.71 19.13
CA ASP A 296 -21.84 -15.15 18.90
C ASP A 296 -20.52 -15.92 18.94
N MET A 297 -19.41 -15.28 18.51
CA MET A 297 -18.05 -15.85 18.57
C MET A 297 -17.34 -15.65 19.90
N GLY A 298 -17.94 -14.96 20.88
CA GLY A 298 -17.30 -14.59 22.14
C GLY A 298 -16.13 -13.64 21.97
N LYS A 299 -16.14 -12.81 20.92
CA LYS A 299 -15.14 -11.79 20.64
C LYS A 299 -15.59 -10.43 21.18
N GLU A 300 -14.63 -9.59 21.48
CA GLU A 300 -14.89 -8.22 21.92
C GLU A 300 -14.79 -7.26 20.74
N LEU A 301 -15.84 -6.47 20.50
CA LEU A 301 -15.84 -5.37 19.52
C LEU A 301 -16.00 -4.07 20.31
N LEU A 302 -14.94 -3.25 20.33
CA LEU A 302 -14.88 -2.00 21.06
C LEU A 302 -15.14 -0.82 20.14
N LEU A 303 -16.10 0.02 20.52
CA LEU A 303 -16.40 1.30 19.88
C LEU A 303 -15.97 2.45 20.79
N PRO A 304 -15.79 3.68 20.28
CA PRO A 304 -15.55 4.85 21.07
C PRO A 304 -16.70 5.09 22.08
N ILE A 305 -16.34 5.44 23.32
CA ILE A 305 -17.31 5.78 24.39
C ILE A 305 -17.46 7.29 24.55
N ASP A 306 -16.45 8.06 24.18
CA ASP A 306 -16.49 9.51 24.07
C ASP A 306 -15.80 9.98 22.79
N THR A 307 -16.18 11.16 22.32
CA THR A 307 -15.77 11.67 21.00
C THR A 307 -15.43 13.15 21.09
N VAL A 308 -14.36 13.54 20.43
CA VAL A 308 -14.01 14.94 20.19
C VAL A 308 -14.83 15.43 19.01
N ILE A 309 -15.64 16.47 19.26
CA ILE A 309 -16.58 17.03 18.29
C ILE A 309 -16.23 18.47 17.92
N THR A 310 -16.62 18.85 16.72
CA THR A 310 -16.50 20.19 16.16
C THR A 310 -17.78 20.57 15.43
N LYS A 311 -17.98 21.87 15.19
CA LYS A 311 -19.10 22.33 14.37
C LYS A 311 -18.82 22.14 12.88
N ASP A 312 -17.62 22.49 12.45
CA ASP A 312 -17.20 22.46 11.06
C ASP A 312 -15.96 21.57 10.90
N PHE A 313 -15.75 21.04 9.70
CA PHE A 313 -14.51 20.36 9.35
C PHE A 313 -13.40 21.42 9.14
N PRO A 314 -12.16 21.19 9.63
CA PRO A 314 -11.08 22.18 9.47
C PRO A 314 -10.70 22.38 7.99
N ASP A 315 -10.65 23.66 7.57
CA ASP A 315 -10.23 24.08 6.25
C ASP A 315 -9.33 25.34 6.35
N PRO A 316 -8.04 25.27 6.04
CA PRO A 316 -7.30 24.05 5.65
C PRO A 316 -7.28 22.98 6.77
N ILE A 317 -6.91 21.75 6.42
CA ILE A 317 -7.02 20.58 7.32
C ILE A 317 -6.29 20.76 8.67
N ASP A 318 -5.22 21.54 8.70
CA ASP A 318 -4.38 21.87 9.86
C ASP A 318 -4.79 23.18 10.57
N ALA A 319 -5.90 23.82 10.15
CA ALA A 319 -6.39 25.05 10.75
C ALA A 319 -6.76 24.85 12.24
N PRO A 320 -6.56 25.88 13.09
CA PRO A 320 -7.07 25.88 14.45
C PRO A 320 -8.59 25.68 14.46
N ILE A 321 -9.09 24.84 15.36
CA ILE A 321 -10.50 24.51 15.46
C ILE A 321 -10.92 24.40 16.92
N GLU A 322 -12.14 24.86 17.25
CA GLU A 322 -12.74 24.69 18.56
C GLU A 322 -13.32 23.29 18.70
N THR A 323 -13.03 22.63 19.81
CA THR A 323 -13.49 21.28 20.10
C THR A 323 -14.16 21.19 21.45
N SER A 324 -15.03 20.20 21.58
CA SER A 324 -15.56 19.74 22.86
C SER A 324 -15.63 18.22 22.89
N VAL A 325 -15.90 17.63 24.04
CA VAL A 325 -15.98 16.18 24.20
C VAL A 325 -17.37 15.82 24.70
N VAL A 326 -17.98 14.83 24.04
CA VAL A 326 -19.30 14.31 24.42
C VAL A 326 -19.28 12.78 24.45
N ALA A 327 -20.29 12.15 25.06
CA ALA A 327 -20.50 10.73 24.90
C ALA A 327 -20.73 10.40 23.41
N SER A 328 -20.11 9.34 22.91
CA SER A 328 -20.10 9.03 21.47
C SER A 328 -21.48 8.77 20.85
N LYS A 329 -22.46 8.40 21.67
CA LYS A 329 -23.86 8.19 21.25
C LYS A 329 -24.74 9.44 21.40
N GLU A 330 -24.18 10.56 21.85
CA GLU A 330 -24.91 11.79 22.16
C GLU A 330 -24.31 13.01 21.46
N ILE A 331 -23.87 12.85 20.22
CA ILE A 331 -23.34 13.96 19.42
C ILE A 331 -24.49 14.86 18.99
N PRO A 332 -24.45 16.20 19.29
CA PRO A 332 -25.47 17.14 18.88
C PRO A 332 -25.72 17.15 17.38
N ALA A 333 -26.95 17.47 16.97
CA ALA A 333 -27.40 17.40 15.59
C ALA A 333 -26.61 18.27 14.60
N ASP A 334 -26.00 19.36 15.08
CA ASP A 334 -25.20 20.33 14.31
C ASP A 334 -23.67 20.14 14.49
N MET A 335 -23.24 19.06 15.13
CA MET A 335 -21.83 18.78 15.43
C MET A 335 -21.39 17.48 14.76
N MET A 336 -20.09 17.37 14.53
CA MET A 336 -19.47 16.16 13.96
C MET A 336 -18.31 15.66 14.82
N GLY A 337 -18.14 14.34 14.88
CA GLY A 337 -17.00 13.71 15.52
C GLY A 337 -15.79 13.66 14.59
N LEU A 338 -14.63 14.06 15.09
CA LEU A 338 -13.37 14.08 14.31
C LEU A 338 -12.18 13.40 15.00
N ASP A 339 -12.32 12.97 16.26
CA ASP A 339 -11.35 12.15 16.98
C ASP A 339 -12.02 11.40 18.13
N ILE A 340 -11.36 10.39 18.65
CA ILE A 340 -11.78 9.69 19.88
C ILE A 340 -11.45 10.54 21.11
N GLY A 341 -12.32 10.49 22.12
CA GLY A 341 -12.16 11.24 23.36
C GLY A 341 -11.19 10.62 24.35
N PRO A 342 -10.90 11.32 25.46
CA PRO A 342 -9.92 10.89 26.45
C PRO A 342 -10.23 9.55 27.13
N LYS A 343 -11.51 9.27 27.43
CA LYS A 343 -11.92 7.96 28.01
C LYS A 343 -11.73 6.81 27.02
N THR A 344 -12.04 7.05 25.74
CA THR A 344 -11.80 6.08 24.66
C THR A 344 -10.32 5.80 24.48
N ARG A 345 -9.47 6.85 24.49
CA ARG A 345 -8.01 6.71 24.41
C ARG A 345 -7.47 5.81 25.51
N GLU A 346 -7.90 5.98 26.74
CA GLU A 346 -7.52 5.15 27.87
C GLU A 346 -8.02 3.70 27.70
N LEU A 347 -9.28 3.51 27.34
CA LEU A 347 -9.89 2.19 27.09
C LEU A 347 -9.12 1.42 26.01
N PHE A 348 -8.86 2.05 24.86
CA PHE A 348 -8.14 1.42 23.76
C PHE A 348 -6.68 1.14 24.13
N ALA A 349 -5.99 2.11 24.76
CA ALA A 349 -4.60 1.93 25.17
C ALA A 349 -4.43 0.77 26.14
N ASN A 350 -5.30 0.63 27.14
CA ASN A 350 -5.24 -0.48 28.10
C ASN A 350 -5.41 -1.84 27.41
N LYS A 351 -6.32 -1.93 26.43
CA LYS A 351 -6.51 -3.15 25.67
C LYS A 351 -5.29 -3.48 24.80
N ILE A 352 -4.73 -2.50 24.12
CA ILE A 352 -3.56 -2.66 23.24
C ILE A 352 -2.33 -3.09 24.04
N LYS A 353 -2.04 -2.45 25.19
CA LYS A 353 -0.87 -2.74 26.03
C LYS A 353 -0.83 -4.17 26.54
N SER A 354 -1.99 -4.79 26.73
CA SER A 354 -2.09 -6.18 27.20
C SER A 354 -1.96 -7.23 26.10
N ALA A 355 -1.92 -6.81 24.83
CA ALA A 355 -1.88 -7.70 23.68
C ALA A 355 -0.50 -8.34 23.47
N LYS A 356 -0.48 -9.47 22.75
CA LYS A 356 0.72 -10.14 22.26
C LYS A 356 0.87 -10.03 20.73
N THR A 357 -0.23 -9.80 20.04
CA THR A 357 -0.27 -9.44 18.62
C THR A 357 -1.18 -8.23 18.45
N VAL A 358 -0.70 -7.21 17.76
CA VAL A 358 -1.48 -6.02 17.41
C VAL A 358 -1.36 -5.75 15.93
N ILE A 359 -2.50 -5.61 15.24
CA ILE A 359 -2.58 -5.14 13.87
C ILE A 359 -3.38 -3.85 13.85
N TRP A 360 -2.81 -2.80 13.30
CA TRP A 360 -3.44 -1.49 13.20
C TRP A 360 -3.51 -1.02 11.74
N ASN A 361 -4.73 -0.67 11.30
CA ASN A 361 -4.99 -0.12 9.97
C ASN A 361 -6.01 1.01 10.04
N GLY A 362 -5.59 2.23 9.83
CA GLY A 362 -6.39 3.45 9.76
C GLY A 362 -6.34 4.30 11.03
N PRO A 363 -6.27 5.63 10.88
CA PRO A 363 -6.21 6.57 12.01
C PRO A 363 -7.52 6.64 12.79
N MET A 364 -7.43 7.12 14.04
CA MET A 364 -8.57 7.27 14.95
C MET A 364 -9.33 8.59 14.77
N GLY A 365 -8.73 9.54 14.08
CA GLY A 365 -9.30 10.88 13.84
C GLY A 365 -8.56 11.56 12.70
N VAL A 366 -8.81 12.87 12.55
CA VAL A 366 -8.17 13.74 11.55
C VAL A 366 -6.76 14.11 12.05
N PHE A 367 -5.84 13.16 12.00
CA PHE A 367 -4.51 13.27 12.61
C PHE A 367 -3.60 14.30 11.95
N GLU A 368 -3.93 14.75 10.75
CA GLU A 368 -3.25 15.85 10.05
C GLU A 368 -3.45 17.18 10.78
N ASN A 369 -4.51 17.29 11.58
CA ASN A 369 -4.74 18.43 12.46
C ASN A 369 -4.16 18.14 13.85
N PRO A 370 -3.24 18.95 14.37
CA PRO A 370 -2.61 18.72 15.67
C PRO A 370 -3.60 18.63 16.85
N ILE A 371 -4.74 19.34 16.77
CA ILE A 371 -5.78 19.32 17.80
C ILE A 371 -6.57 18.01 17.78
N LEU A 372 -6.69 17.38 16.62
CA LEU A 372 -7.47 16.17 16.36
C LEU A 372 -6.62 14.90 16.25
N ALA A 373 -5.33 14.99 16.56
CA ALA A 373 -4.36 13.88 16.45
C ALA A 373 -4.25 13.06 17.75
N ALA A 374 -4.81 13.50 18.85
CA ALA A 374 -4.61 12.91 20.17
C ALA A 374 -5.02 11.43 20.25
N GLY A 375 -6.10 11.03 19.57
CA GLY A 375 -6.53 9.63 19.52
C GLY A 375 -5.56 8.74 18.77
N THR A 376 -5.09 9.17 17.61
CA THR A 376 -4.10 8.45 16.81
C THR A 376 -2.75 8.34 17.53
N ILE A 377 -2.31 9.42 18.21
CA ILE A 377 -1.10 9.42 19.05
C ILE A 377 -1.24 8.40 20.19
N ALA A 378 -2.39 8.37 20.87
CA ALA A 378 -2.62 7.44 21.97
C ALA A 378 -2.55 5.97 21.53
N VAL A 379 -3.09 5.65 20.37
CA VAL A 379 -2.99 4.30 19.80
C VAL A 379 -1.54 3.98 19.43
N ALA A 380 -0.84 4.87 18.74
CA ALA A 380 0.57 4.67 18.39
C ALA A 380 1.46 4.48 19.63
N GLN A 381 1.25 5.29 20.67
CA GLN A 381 1.96 5.14 21.95
C GLN A 381 1.64 3.80 22.62
N ALA A 382 0.38 3.36 22.60
CA ALA A 382 -0.01 2.07 23.17
C ALA A 382 0.65 0.88 22.44
N LEU A 383 0.82 0.94 21.12
CA LEU A 383 1.59 -0.04 20.37
C LEU A 383 3.06 -0.05 20.81
N ALA A 384 3.67 1.13 20.96
CA ALA A 384 5.05 1.26 21.43
C ALA A 384 5.24 0.71 22.85
N ASP A 385 4.24 0.87 23.70
CA ASP A 385 4.25 0.42 25.11
C ASP A 385 3.88 -1.07 25.27
N ALA A 386 3.39 -1.74 24.24
CA ALA A 386 3.00 -3.15 24.27
C ALA A 386 4.23 -4.07 24.34
N GLN A 387 4.78 -4.26 25.52
CA GLN A 387 6.01 -5.00 25.79
C GLN A 387 5.94 -6.46 25.31
N GLY A 388 6.89 -6.85 24.47
CA GLY A 388 7.00 -8.20 23.93
C GLY A 388 5.88 -8.59 22.94
N ALA A 389 5.08 -7.65 22.49
CA ALA A 389 4.07 -7.87 21.46
C ALA A 389 4.66 -7.70 20.05
N THR A 390 4.11 -8.45 19.11
CA THR A 390 4.30 -8.16 17.67
C THR A 390 3.30 -7.09 17.27
N THR A 391 3.80 -5.90 16.91
CA THR A 391 2.99 -4.75 16.55
C THR A 391 3.17 -4.41 15.06
N ILE A 392 2.08 -4.47 14.31
CA ILE A 392 2.06 -4.29 12.87
C ILE A 392 1.18 -3.13 12.50
N VAL A 393 1.71 -2.21 11.70
CA VAL A 393 0.98 -1.08 11.13
C VAL A 393 0.84 -1.29 9.62
N GLY A 394 -0.39 -1.35 9.14
CA GLY A 394 -0.69 -1.53 7.72
C GLY A 394 -1.56 -0.38 7.17
N GLY A 395 -1.39 -0.07 5.88
CA GLY A 395 -2.10 1.01 5.21
C GLY A 395 -1.33 2.33 5.19
N GLY A 396 -1.55 3.10 4.12
CA GLY A 396 -0.82 4.35 3.86
C GLY A 396 -0.99 5.40 4.95
N ASP A 397 -2.22 5.63 5.38
CA ASP A 397 -2.54 6.66 6.40
C ASP A 397 -1.96 6.31 7.77
N SER A 398 -2.03 5.03 8.18
CA SER A 398 -1.45 4.58 9.45
C SER A 398 0.07 4.66 9.44
N ALA A 399 0.70 4.26 8.33
CA ALA A 399 2.15 4.36 8.15
C ALA A 399 2.60 5.83 8.16
N ALA A 400 1.87 6.71 7.47
CA ALA A 400 2.12 8.14 7.47
C ALA A 400 1.95 8.74 8.88
N ALA A 401 0.90 8.36 9.60
CA ALA A 401 0.67 8.79 10.98
C ALA A 401 1.82 8.35 11.90
N CYS A 402 2.27 7.09 11.81
CA CYS A 402 3.42 6.61 12.58
C CYS A 402 4.69 7.40 12.29
N ALA A 403 4.99 7.68 11.03
CA ALA A 403 6.16 8.44 10.63
C ALA A 403 6.07 9.90 11.11
N GLN A 404 4.95 10.58 10.84
CA GLN A 404 4.72 11.96 11.22
C GLN A 404 4.76 12.18 12.75
N LEU A 405 4.24 11.23 13.51
CA LEU A 405 4.15 11.30 14.96
C LEU A 405 5.37 10.72 15.70
N GLY A 406 6.40 10.26 14.97
CA GLY A 406 7.67 9.78 15.54
C GLY A 406 7.62 8.40 16.18
N PHE A 407 6.75 7.51 15.71
CA PHE A 407 6.60 6.13 16.23
C PHE A 407 7.11 5.04 15.27
N ALA A 408 7.66 5.40 14.11
CA ALA A 408 8.04 4.44 13.08
C ALA A 408 9.04 3.37 13.54
N ASP A 409 9.99 3.72 14.41
CA ASP A 409 11.01 2.84 14.97
C ASP A 409 10.58 2.14 16.28
N LYS A 410 9.36 2.43 16.77
CA LYS A 410 8.83 1.91 18.05
C LYS A 410 7.83 0.77 17.87
N VAL A 411 7.53 0.40 16.63
CA VAL A 411 6.66 -0.73 16.30
C VAL A 411 7.46 -1.82 15.60
N THR A 412 6.98 -3.06 15.65
CA THR A 412 7.71 -4.20 15.08
C THR A 412 7.83 -4.09 13.56
N HIS A 413 6.76 -3.68 12.90
CA HIS A 413 6.72 -3.59 11.44
C HIS A 413 5.71 -2.55 10.95
N ILE A 414 6.15 -1.73 9.99
CA ILE A 414 5.27 -0.87 9.19
C ILE A 414 5.29 -1.43 7.78
N SER A 415 4.12 -1.88 7.30
CA SER A 415 4.02 -2.41 5.94
C SER A 415 4.18 -1.32 4.89
N THR A 416 4.95 -1.63 3.87
CA THR A 416 5.09 -0.77 2.67
C THR A 416 3.91 -0.93 1.71
N GLY A 417 2.97 -1.83 2.01
CA GLY A 417 2.05 -2.41 1.05
C GLY A 417 0.77 -1.62 0.75
N GLY A 418 0.39 -0.62 1.52
CA GLY A 418 -0.85 0.12 1.27
C GLY A 418 -2.05 -0.79 0.97
N GLY A 419 -2.50 -0.83 -0.29
CA GLY A 419 -3.60 -1.67 -0.74
C GLY A 419 -3.34 -3.18 -0.64
N ALA A 420 -2.09 -3.62 -0.84
CA ALA A 420 -1.74 -5.03 -0.68
C ALA A 420 -1.86 -5.50 0.78
N SER A 421 -1.48 -4.65 1.74
CA SER A 421 -1.69 -4.94 3.17
C SER A 421 -3.17 -5.08 3.50
N LEU A 422 -4.00 -4.19 2.96
CA LEU A 422 -5.44 -4.23 3.17
C LEU A 422 -6.03 -5.54 2.64
N GLU A 423 -5.70 -5.93 1.42
CA GLU A 423 -6.16 -7.17 0.82
C GLU A 423 -5.65 -8.42 1.56
N LEU A 424 -4.43 -8.37 2.10
CA LEU A 424 -3.92 -9.44 2.96
C LEU A 424 -4.73 -9.55 4.26
N PHE A 425 -5.08 -8.42 4.88
CA PHE A 425 -5.95 -8.40 6.06
C PHE A 425 -7.38 -8.84 5.76
N GLU A 426 -7.85 -8.71 4.53
CA GLU A 426 -9.11 -9.29 4.06
C GLU A 426 -9.04 -10.82 3.86
N GLY A 427 -7.87 -11.43 3.97
CA GLY A 427 -7.64 -12.83 3.68
C GLY A 427 -7.59 -13.18 2.20
N LYS A 428 -7.43 -12.18 1.32
CA LYS A 428 -7.33 -12.39 -0.12
C LYS A 428 -5.97 -12.93 -0.51
N VAL A 429 -5.97 -13.72 -1.57
CA VAL A 429 -4.75 -14.18 -2.23
C VAL A 429 -4.15 -13.03 -3.04
N LEU A 430 -2.88 -12.73 -2.80
CA LEU A 430 -2.16 -11.70 -3.54
C LEU A 430 -1.52 -12.33 -4.79
N PRO A 431 -1.94 -11.97 -6.02
CA PRO A 431 -1.45 -12.61 -7.25
C PRO A 431 0.07 -12.56 -7.41
N GLY A 432 0.69 -11.43 -7.08
CA GLY A 432 2.15 -11.23 -7.18
C GLY A 432 2.97 -12.08 -6.20
N ILE A 433 2.31 -12.70 -5.21
CA ILE A 433 2.92 -13.64 -4.28
C ILE A 433 2.51 -15.07 -4.65
N ALA A 434 1.24 -15.30 -4.96
CA ALA A 434 0.72 -16.62 -5.29
C ALA A 434 1.43 -17.26 -6.48
N CYS A 435 1.82 -16.45 -7.48
CA CYS A 435 2.54 -16.93 -8.67
C CYS A 435 3.98 -17.39 -8.40
N LEU A 436 4.60 -17.02 -7.27
CA LEU A 436 5.96 -17.41 -6.92
C LEU A 436 6.05 -18.88 -6.55
N ASN A 437 7.23 -19.47 -6.77
CA ASN A 437 7.47 -20.86 -6.44
C ASN A 437 7.39 -21.11 -4.93
N ASP A 438 6.83 -22.25 -4.54
CA ASP A 438 6.80 -22.71 -3.17
C ASP A 438 8.11 -23.42 -2.80
N LYS A 439 8.50 -23.36 -1.53
CA LYS A 439 9.56 -24.21 -0.98
C LYS A 439 9.08 -25.67 -0.98
N ASN A 440 9.94 -26.57 -1.40
CA ASN A 440 9.69 -28.02 -1.33
C ASN A 440 9.65 -28.53 0.11
#